data_fb05214c6aa3047cf6c0cd1227ff85c4
#
_entry.id   fb05214c6aa3047cf6c0cd1227ff85c4
#
_cell.length_a   1.000
_cell.length_b   1.000
_cell.length_c   1.000
_cell.angle_alpha   90.00
_cell.angle_beta   90.00
_cell.angle_gamma   90.00
#
_symmetry.space_group_name_H-M   'P 1'
#
loop_
_entity.id
_entity.type
_entity.pdbx_description
1 polymer ?
#
loop_
_entity_poly.entity_id
_entity_poly.type
_entity_poly.pdbx_seq_one_letter_code
_entity_poly.pdbx_strand_id
1 'polypeptide(L)'
;VTTGDKLEKKNAGDLLNKISEGTWVCGDPGVQYDGAIQKWHTCKGTEPIHSTNPCSEYVFLNNTACNLASLNLMRFKRQDGGFDVKRFKAAVRVFITAQEILVDNASYPTQPIAENSHIFRTLGLGYANLGSLVMSYGLSYDSDEGRALAGAITSIMTGHAYEQSAELAAAKGAFPGYKDSRCVNVVKPLAKDNVESMRGVMQLHRDAVEEIQSSDEFGYLKDAARECWDAALARGDENGYRNAQVSVLAPTGTIAFLMDCDTTGIEPDIALVKYKLLAGGGTLKIVNRTVPDALNRLGYSDDEIRNIVAHVEKFDTIEDVKEDGETRQSGLKPEHLDVFDCAFKPFRGERSIHYMAHLKMMAAAQPFISGAISKTVNLPKECTVEDITDAYVQAWKLGLKCVAIYRDGSKRS
;
A
#
# COMPACT_ATOMS: atom_id res chain seq x y z
N VAL A 1 -16.05 27.43 -4.91
CA VAL A 1 -16.82 26.20 -4.98
C VAL A 1 -18.23 26.41 -4.46
N THR A 2 -18.39 27.03 -3.29
CA THR A 2 -19.70 27.23 -2.65
C THR A 2 -20.67 28.10 -3.48
N THR A 3 -20.17 29.15 -4.15
CA THR A 3 -20.99 30.04 -4.99
C THR A 3 -21.03 29.65 -6.46
N GLY A 4 -20.09 28.82 -6.92
CA GLY A 4 -19.93 28.49 -8.33
C GLY A 4 -19.27 29.58 -9.17
N ASP A 5 -18.88 30.70 -8.56
CA ASP A 5 -18.28 31.83 -9.26
C ASP A 5 -16.86 31.49 -9.75
N LYS A 6 -16.56 31.92 -10.98
CA LYS A 6 -15.21 31.81 -11.56
C LYS A 6 -14.41 33.05 -11.14
N LEU A 7 -13.45 32.85 -10.22
CA LEU A 7 -12.64 33.96 -9.69
C LEU A 7 -11.45 34.27 -10.60
N GLU A 8 -10.63 33.30 -10.93
CA GLU A 8 -9.38 33.51 -11.66
C GLU A 8 -9.03 32.28 -12.51
N LYS A 9 -8.37 32.49 -13.65
CA LYS A 9 -7.74 31.44 -14.43
C LYS A 9 -6.25 31.43 -14.13
N LYS A 10 -5.71 30.25 -13.82
CA LYS A 10 -4.27 30.02 -13.61
C LYS A 10 -3.75 29.01 -14.59
N ASN A 11 -2.48 29.10 -14.95
CA ASN A 11 -1.81 28.08 -15.74
C ASN A 11 -1.58 26.84 -14.85
N ALA A 12 -1.95 25.66 -15.35
CA ALA A 12 -1.80 24.41 -14.60
C ALA A 12 -0.32 24.05 -14.36
N GLY A 13 0.56 24.35 -15.32
CA GLY A 13 2.01 24.15 -15.17
C GLY A 13 2.60 25.00 -14.05
N ASP A 14 2.20 26.28 -13.97
CA ASP A 14 2.65 27.18 -12.88
C ASP A 14 2.19 26.70 -11.51
N LEU A 15 0.97 26.14 -11.43
CA LEU A 15 0.46 25.55 -10.19
C LEU A 15 1.22 24.28 -9.81
N LEU A 16 1.51 23.39 -10.78
CA LEU A 16 2.30 22.19 -10.53
C LEU A 16 3.71 22.54 -10.06
N ASN A 17 4.36 23.54 -10.67
CA ASN A 17 5.67 24.03 -10.23
C ASN A 17 5.64 24.53 -8.78
N LYS A 18 4.62 25.32 -8.39
CA LYS A 18 4.46 25.77 -7.01
C LYS A 18 4.23 24.65 -6.02
N ILE A 19 3.47 23.61 -6.42
CA ILE A 19 3.29 22.40 -5.62
C ILE A 19 4.64 21.70 -5.43
N SER A 20 5.40 21.52 -6.51
CA SER A 20 6.71 20.86 -6.48
C SER A 20 7.74 21.65 -5.64
N GLU A 21 7.76 22.98 -5.73
CA GLU A 21 8.58 23.85 -4.87
C GLU A 21 8.22 23.68 -3.38
N GLY A 22 6.91 23.71 -3.04
CA GLY A 22 6.44 23.50 -1.67
C GLY A 22 6.88 22.15 -1.14
N THR A 23 6.68 21.08 -1.93
CA THR A 23 7.10 19.73 -1.58
C THR A 23 8.61 19.60 -1.43
N TRP A 24 9.40 20.25 -2.29
CA TRP A 24 10.86 20.29 -2.17
C TRP A 24 11.32 20.93 -0.85
N VAL A 25 10.63 21.99 -0.40
CA VAL A 25 10.96 22.74 0.84
C VAL A 25 10.60 21.94 2.08
N CYS A 26 9.38 21.36 2.14
CA CYS A 26 8.83 20.82 3.40
C CYS A 26 8.11 19.45 3.28
N GLY A 27 8.11 18.83 2.10
CA GLY A 27 7.43 17.55 1.86
C GLY A 27 5.90 17.66 1.73
N ASP A 28 5.36 18.87 1.62
CA ASP A 28 3.93 19.17 1.44
C ASP A 28 3.74 20.16 0.27
N PRO A 29 2.63 20.05 -0.47
CA PRO A 29 1.51 19.11 -0.32
C PRO A 29 1.73 17.77 -1.03
N GLY A 30 1.01 16.72 -0.61
CA GLY A 30 0.76 15.55 -1.44
C GLY A 30 -0.21 15.84 -2.57
N VAL A 31 -0.28 14.97 -3.57
CA VAL A 31 -1.15 15.14 -4.75
C VAL A 31 -2.12 13.97 -4.86
N GLN A 32 -3.35 14.27 -5.27
CA GLN A 32 -4.41 13.31 -5.52
C GLN A 32 -4.90 13.46 -6.96
N TYR A 33 -5.16 12.34 -7.63
CA TYR A 33 -5.53 12.30 -9.05
C TYR A 33 -7.00 11.92 -9.22
N ASP A 34 -7.85 12.92 -9.39
CA ASP A 34 -9.30 12.75 -9.46
C ASP A 34 -9.73 11.70 -10.49
N GLY A 35 -9.19 11.75 -11.72
CA GLY A 35 -9.52 10.77 -12.76
C GLY A 35 -9.25 9.32 -12.34
N ALA A 36 -8.13 9.05 -11.66
CA ALA A 36 -7.81 7.73 -11.14
C ALA A 36 -8.76 7.34 -9.99
N ILE A 37 -9.05 8.28 -9.08
CA ILE A 37 -9.98 8.06 -7.97
C ILE A 37 -11.38 7.70 -8.50
N GLN A 38 -11.94 8.51 -9.41
CA GLN A 38 -13.28 8.29 -9.94
C GLN A 38 -13.38 7.00 -10.79
N LYS A 39 -12.28 6.60 -11.48
CA LYS A 39 -12.24 5.33 -12.23
C LYS A 39 -12.60 4.13 -11.35
N TRP A 40 -12.06 4.07 -10.13
CA TRP A 40 -12.21 2.96 -9.19
C TRP A 40 -13.30 3.17 -8.13
N HIS A 41 -14.14 4.19 -8.31
CA HIS A 41 -15.23 4.49 -7.37
C HIS A 41 -16.40 3.51 -7.55
N THR A 42 -16.75 2.80 -6.48
CA THR A 42 -17.81 1.78 -6.48
C THR A 42 -19.23 2.36 -6.41
N CYS A 43 -19.38 3.58 -5.90
CA CYS A 43 -20.67 4.24 -5.67
C CYS A 43 -20.86 5.51 -6.53
N LYS A 44 -20.53 5.42 -7.83
CA LYS A 44 -20.66 6.53 -8.78
C LYS A 44 -22.11 7.04 -8.94
N GLY A 45 -23.10 6.20 -8.66
CA GLY A 45 -24.50 6.58 -8.69
C GLY A 45 -24.89 7.56 -7.58
N THR A 46 -24.12 7.64 -6.51
CA THR A 46 -24.36 8.58 -5.39
C THR A 46 -23.82 9.97 -5.73
N GLU A 47 -22.53 10.16 -5.71
CA GLU A 47 -21.84 11.40 -6.07
C GLU A 47 -20.35 11.11 -6.35
N PRO A 48 -19.59 12.08 -6.93
CA PRO A 48 -18.13 11.94 -7.02
C PRO A 48 -17.46 11.95 -5.64
N ILE A 49 -16.30 11.34 -5.54
CA ILE A 49 -15.44 11.44 -4.36
C ILE A 49 -14.74 12.81 -4.39
N HIS A 50 -14.76 13.56 -3.27
CA HIS A 50 -14.24 14.91 -3.19
C HIS A 50 -13.01 15.08 -2.31
N SER A 51 -12.73 14.12 -1.43
CA SER A 51 -11.63 14.20 -0.46
C SER A 51 -11.15 12.83 0.00
N THR A 52 -10.05 12.84 0.73
CA THR A 52 -9.45 11.65 1.36
C THR A 52 -9.21 11.91 2.84
N ASN A 53 -8.83 10.87 3.60
CA ASN A 53 -8.21 11.04 4.90
C ASN A 53 -6.79 11.64 4.77
N PRO A 54 -6.17 12.11 5.86
CA PRO A 54 -4.84 12.77 5.80
C PRO A 54 -3.74 11.94 5.16
N CYS A 55 -3.72 10.61 5.37
CA CYS A 55 -2.72 9.70 4.81
C CYS A 55 -3.09 9.21 3.41
N SER A 56 -4.24 9.60 2.86
CA SER A 56 -4.74 9.34 1.51
C SER A 56 -5.03 7.88 1.17
N GLU A 57 -5.03 6.95 2.12
CA GLU A 57 -5.43 5.55 1.86
C GLU A 57 -6.93 5.36 1.81
N TYR A 58 -7.70 6.18 2.54
CA TYR A 58 -9.15 6.12 2.54
C TYR A 58 -9.73 7.14 1.56
N VAL A 59 -10.28 6.65 0.48
CA VAL A 59 -10.84 7.45 -0.62
C VAL A 59 -12.25 6.97 -0.88
N PHE A 60 -13.23 7.72 -0.38
CA PHE A 60 -14.65 7.39 -0.50
C PHE A 60 -15.53 8.64 -0.35
N LEU A 61 -16.86 8.44 -0.30
CA LEU A 61 -17.85 9.51 -0.17
C LEU A 61 -17.72 10.27 1.16
N ASN A 62 -18.14 11.51 1.16
CA ASN A 62 -18.14 12.37 2.35
C ASN A 62 -18.97 11.78 3.50
N ASN A 63 -18.62 12.15 4.73
CA ASN A 63 -19.29 11.67 5.95
C ASN A 63 -19.34 10.15 6.05
N THR A 64 -18.25 9.48 5.75
CA THR A 64 -18.06 8.03 5.96
C THR A 64 -16.83 7.78 6.82
N ALA A 65 -16.72 6.60 7.40
CA ALA A 65 -15.58 6.19 8.21
C ALA A 65 -14.99 4.87 7.71
N CYS A 66 -13.73 4.64 8.00
CA CYS A 66 -12.99 3.42 7.64
C CYS A 66 -12.59 2.65 8.90
N ASN A 67 -13.05 1.41 9.01
CA ASN A 67 -12.52 0.47 10.00
C ASN A 67 -11.23 -0.14 9.46
N LEU A 68 -10.09 0.16 10.10
CA LEU A 68 -8.77 -0.30 9.65
C LEU A 68 -8.36 -1.61 10.32
N ALA A 69 -7.80 -2.50 9.53
CA ALA A 69 -7.06 -3.68 9.98
C ALA A 69 -5.91 -3.98 9.01
N SER A 70 -4.83 -4.60 9.50
CA SER A 70 -3.70 -4.98 8.64
C SER A 70 -3.13 -6.33 9.04
N LEU A 71 -2.75 -7.11 8.03
CA LEU A 71 -2.17 -8.44 8.17
C LEU A 71 -0.64 -8.35 8.04
N ASN A 72 0.11 -8.99 8.94
CA ASN A 72 1.56 -9.12 8.79
C ASN A 72 1.88 -10.20 7.77
N LEU A 73 2.35 -9.82 6.58
CA LEU A 73 2.58 -10.72 5.45
C LEU A 73 3.62 -11.79 5.74
N MET A 74 4.66 -11.51 6.54
CA MET A 74 5.68 -12.49 6.91
C MET A 74 5.11 -13.72 7.63
N ARG A 75 3.92 -13.61 8.26
CA ARG A 75 3.24 -14.74 8.93
C ARG A 75 2.64 -15.76 7.97
N PHE A 76 2.63 -15.46 6.68
CA PHE A 76 2.13 -16.33 5.61
C PHE A 76 3.23 -16.90 4.72
N LYS A 77 4.49 -16.55 4.96
CA LYS A 77 5.64 -17.22 4.35
C LYS A 77 5.76 -18.62 4.95
N ARG A 78 5.82 -19.64 4.09
CA ARG A 78 6.00 -21.04 4.49
C ARG A 78 7.49 -21.38 4.65
N GLN A 79 7.79 -22.44 5.37
CA GLN A 79 9.16 -22.93 5.54
C GLN A 79 9.78 -23.44 4.22
N ASP A 80 8.96 -23.94 3.28
CA ASP A 80 9.39 -24.36 1.94
C ASP A 80 9.64 -23.18 0.97
N GLY A 81 9.54 -21.95 1.44
CA GLY A 81 9.72 -20.73 0.65
C GLY A 81 8.47 -20.25 -0.10
N GLY A 82 7.34 -20.98 -0.04
CA GLY A 82 6.09 -20.53 -0.66
C GLY A 82 5.29 -19.54 0.21
N PHE A 83 4.26 -18.94 -0.38
CA PHE A 83 3.27 -18.14 0.33
C PHE A 83 2.00 -18.99 0.62
N ASP A 84 1.52 -18.96 1.86
CA ASP A 84 0.35 -19.77 2.29
C ASP A 84 -0.96 -19.06 1.93
N VAL A 85 -1.39 -19.22 0.70
CA VAL A 85 -2.65 -18.63 0.17
C VAL A 85 -3.86 -19.09 0.99
N LYS A 86 -3.92 -20.34 1.40
CA LYS A 86 -5.06 -20.87 2.15
C LYS A 86 -5.19 -20.20 3.52
N ARG A 87 -4.09 -20.09 4.24
CA ARG A 87 -4.06 -19.42 5.55
C ARG A 87 -4.32 -17.92 5.41
N PHE A 88 -3.79 -17.30 4.35
CA PHE A 88 -4.00 -15.88 4.06
C PHE A 88 -5.49 -15.59 3.77
N LYS A 89 -6.13 -16.35 2.90
CA LYS A 89 -7.57 -16.26 2.63
C LYS A 89 -8.40 -16.46 3.91
N ALA A 90 -8.06 -17.43 4.75
CA ALA A 90 -8.75 -17.63 6.03
C ALA A 90 -8.64 -16.41 6.96
N ALA A 91 -7.46 -15.78 7.04
CA ALA A 91 -7.27 -14.55 7.80
C ALA A 91 -8.09 -13.40 7.23
N VAL A 92 -8.07 -13.17 5.91
CA VAL A 92 -8.89 -12.16 5.22
C VAL A 92 -10.37 -12.34 5.58
N ARG A 93 -10.88 -13.56 5.49
CA ARG A 93 -12.29 -13.88 5.82
C ARG A 93 -12.64 -13.49 7.25
N VAL A 94 -11.80 -13.85 8.22
CA VAL A 94 -12.02 -13.53 9.65
C VAL A 94 -12.02 -12.02 9.86
N PHE A 95 -11.03 -11.30 9.30
CA PHE A 95 -10.92 -9.85 9.50
C PHE A 95 -12.04 -9.08 8.82
N ILE A 96 -12.45 -9.43 7.60
CA ILE A 96 -13.62 -8.80 6.94
C ILE A 96 -14.89 -9.01 7.78
N THR A 97 -15.10 -10.21 8.31
CA THR A 97 -16.25 -10.49 9.17
C THR A 97 -16.19 -9.67 10.46
N ALA A 98 -15.03 -9.60 11.11
CA ALA A 98 -14.85 -8.81 12.33
C ALA A 98 -15.06 -7.30 12.09
N GLN A 99 -14.49 -6.76 10.98
CA GLN A 99 -14.68 -5.35 10.61
C GLN A 99 -16.15 -5.04 10.28
N GLU A 100 -16.86 -5.96 9.62
CA GLU A 100 -18.29 -5.81 9.33
C GLU A 100 -19.13 -5.74 10.62
N ILE A 101 -18.80 -6.56 11.63
CA ILE A 101 -19.43 -6.49 12.96
C ILE A 101 -19.14 -5.13 13.63
N LEU A 102 -17.90 -4.63 13.48
CA LEU A 102 -17.50 -3.34 14.04
C LEU A 102 -18.28 -2.15 13.45
N VAL A 103 -18.70 -2.22 12.18
CA VAL A 103 -19.54 -1.15 11.60
C VAL A 103 -20.79 -0.90 12.44
N ASP A 104 -21.44 -1.94 12.91
CA ASP A 104 -22.68 -1.81 13.71
C ASP A 104 -22.41 -1.50 15.19
N ASN A 105 -21.24 -1.85 15.72
CA ASN A 105 -20.90 -1.71 17.14
C ASN A 105 -19.99 -0.50 17.44
N ALA A 106 -19.49 0.19 16.41
CA ALA A 106 -18.64 1.36 16.58
C ALA A 106 -19.44 2.62 16.96
N SER A 107 -18.79 3.51 17.71
CA SER A 107 -19.27 4.88 17.91
C SER A 107 -18.65 5.81 16.89
N TYR A 108 -19.45 6.68 16.30
CA TYR A 108 -18.99 7.64 15.29
C TYR A 108 -19.01 9.08 15.83
N PRO A 109 -18.11 9.97 15.37
CA PRO A 109 -17.96 11.30 15.95
C PRO A 109 -19.16 12.23 15.68
N THR A 110 -19.92 11.99 14.61
CA THR A 110 -21.11 12.78 14.26
C THR A 110 -22.20 11.88 13.69
N GLN A 111 -23.47 12.31 13.82
CA GLN A 111 -24.59 11.57 13.28
C GLN A 111 -24.52 11.35 11.76
N PRO A 112 -24.16 12.34 10.90
CA PRO A 112 -24.01 12.09 9.46
C PRO A 112 -22.96 11.02 9.12
N ILE A 113 -21.87 10.96 9.88
CA ILE A 113 -20.84 9.92 9.68
C ILE A 113 -21.39 8.55 10.12
N ALA A 114 -22.13 8.47 11.23
CA ALA A 114 -22.76 7.22 11.65
C ALA A 114 -23.73 6.70 10.59
N GLU A 115 -24.64 7.55 10.12
CA GLU A 115 -25.66 7.18 9.13
C GLU A 115 -25.02 6.72 7.81
N ASN A 116 -24.10 7.50 7.22
CA ASN A 116 -23.43 7.12 5.98
C ASN A 116 -22.54 5.89 6.15
N SER A 117 -21.89 5.72 7.31
CA SER A 117 -21.12 4.51 7.58
C SER A 117 -21.98 3.25 7.60
N HIS A 118 -23.19 3.32 8.11
CA HIS A 118 -24.15 2.21 8.04
C HIS A 118 -24.75 2.02 6.64
N ILE A 119 -24.91 3.10 5.86
CA ILE A 119 -25.42 3.04 4.48
C ILE A 119 -24.41 2.34 3.55
N PHE A 120 -23.09 2.66 3.65
CA PHE A 120 -22.07 2.17 2.73
C PHE A 120 -21.19 1.06 3.30
N ARG A 121 -21.10 0.91 4.61
CA ARG A 121 -20.41 -0.16 5.33
C ARG A 121 -18.95 -0.35 4.85
N THR A 122 -18.21 0.75 4.80
CA THR A 122 -16.84 0.78 4.27
C THR A 122 -15.83 0.21 5.25
N LEU A 123 -14.96 -0.65 4.76
CA LEU A 123 -13.89 -1.31 5.49
C LEU A 123 -12.54 -0.97 4.87
N GLY A 124 -11.48 -1.11 5.64
CA GLY A 124 -10.10 -0.87 5.22
C GLY A 124 -9.15 -1.97 5.67
N LEU A 125 -9.28 -3.18 5.10
CA LEU A 125 -8.31 -4.24 5.29
C LEU A 125 -7.08 -3.98 4.44
N GLY A 126 -5.91 -4.06 5.04
CA GLY A 126 -4.61 -3.95 4.38
C GLY A 126 -3.59 -4.94 4.93
N TYR A 127 -2.33 -4.64 4.69
CA TYR A 127 -1.22 -5.44 5.20
C TYR A 127 -0.04 -4.55 5.61
N ALA A 128 0.91 -5.17 6.33
CA ALA A 128 2.22 -4.62 6.64
C ALA A 128 3.30 -5.65 6.31
N ASN A 129 4.56 -5.20 6.31
CA ASN A 129 5.72 -6.07 6.14
C ASN A 129 5.94 -6.58 4.70
N LEU A 130 5.44 -5.85 3.68
CA LEU A 130 5.69 -6.23 2.29
C LEU A 130 7.18 -6.15 1.94
N GLY A 131 7.87 -5.06 2.32
CA GLY A 131 9.29 -4.90 2.04
C GLY A 131 10.13 -6.05 2.59
N SER A 132 9.86 -6.46 3.83
CA SER A 132 10.51 -7.64 4.44
C SER A 132 10.18 -8.93 3.71
N LEU A 133 8.93 -9.12 3.29
CA LEU A 133 8.54 -10.32 2.55
C LEU A 133 9.30 -10.43 1.23
N VAL A 134 9.35 -9.36 0.45
CA VAL A 134 10.07 -9.29 -0.83
C VAL A 134 11.55 -9.61 -0.60
N MET A 135 12.22 -8.91 0.34
CA MET A 135 13.61 -9.16 0.70
C MET A 135 13.83 -10.62 1.13
N SER A 136 12.96 -11.18 1.94
CA SER A 136 13.08 -12.57 2.45
C SER A 136 13.02 -13.64 1.36
N TYR A 137 12.46 -13.30 0.21
CA TYR A 137 12.48 -14.15 -0.99
C TYR A 137 13.72 -13.93 -1.85
N GLY A 138 14.67 -13.10 -1.42
CA GLY A 138 15.84 -12.74 -2.20
C GLY A 138 15.52 -11.86 -3.41
N LEU A 139 14.40 -11.14 -3.37
CA LEU A 139 13.96 -10.25 -4.44
C LEU A 139 14.27 -8.80 -4.11
N SER A 140 14.71 -8.04 -5.12
CA SER A 140 14.81 -6.59 -5.00
C SER A 140 13.41 -5.96 -4.94
N TYR A 141 13.26 -4.92 -4.11
CA TYR A 141 12.04 -4.11 -4.10
C TYR A 141 11.79 -3.43 -5.46
N ASP A 142 12.83 -3.14 -6.23
CA ASP A 142 12.76 -2.60 -7.60
C ASP A 142 12.89 -3.69 -8.67
N SER A 143 12.40 -4.89 -8.43
CA SER A 143 12.32 -5.95 -9.44
C SER A 143 10.90 -6.14 -9.97
N ASP A 144 10.79 -6.66 -11.19
CA ASP A 144 9.48 -7.01 -11.76
C ASP A 144 8.83 -8.17 -10.98
N GLU A 145 9.64 -9.12 -10.50
CA GLU A 145 9.17 -10.21 -9.65
C GLU A 145 8.64 -9.72 -8.31
N GLY A 146 9.36 -8.79 -7.66
CA GLY A 146 8.90 -8.16 -6.41
C GLY A 146 7.56 -7.44 -6.58
N ARG A 147 7.40 -6.72 -7.70
CA ARG A 147 6.15 -6.05 -8.08
C ARG A 147 5.03 -7.04 -8.38
N ALA A 148 5.32 -8.11 -9.11
CA ALA A 148 4.36 -9.16 -9.41
C ALA A 148 3.86 -9.86 -8.15
N LEU A 149 4.76 -10.19 -7.22
CA LEU A 149 4.44 -10.74 -5.91
C LEU A 149 3.50 -9.81 -5.12
N ALA A 150 3.83 -8.52 -5.04
CA ALA A 150 3.02 -7.52 -4.35
C ALA A 150 1.62 -7.39 -4.98
N GLY A 151 1.54 -7.31 -6.31
CA GLY A 151 0.29 -7.24 -7.04
C GLY A 151 -0.59 -8.46 -6.81
N ALA A 152 -0.01 -9.66 -6.90
CA ALA A 152 -0.75 -10.92 -6.70
C ALA A 152 -1.29 -11.06 -5.26
N ILE A 153 -0.48 -10.79 -4.24
CA ILE A 153 -0.91 -10.82 -2.83
C ILE A 153 -2.03 -9.80 -2.57
N THR A 154 -1.87 -8.58 -3.08
CA THR A 154 -2.88 -7.52 -2.95
C THR A 154 -4.19 -7.91 -3.63
N SER A 155 -4.09 -8.52 -4.81
CA SER A 155 -5.21 -9.02 -5.59
C SER A 155 -5.97 -10.14 -4.86
N ILE A 156 -5.26 -11.13 -4.30
CA ILE A 156 -5.86 -12.21 -3.49
C ILE A 156 -6.59 -11.60 -2.28
N MET A 157 -5.96 -10.67 -1.56
CA MET A 157 -6.55 -10.04 -0.39
C MET A 157 -7.88 -9.38 -0.72
N THR A 158 -7.91 -8.50 -1.70
CA THR A 158 -9.11 -7.72 -2.02
C THR A 158 -10.18 -8.56 -2.73
N GLY A 159 -9.79 -9.44 -3.65
CA GLY A 159 -10.71 -10.35 -4.33
C GLY A 159 -11.44 -11.26 -3.32
N HIS A 160 -10.68 -11.88 -2.39
CA HIS A 160 -11.28 -12.71 -1.35
C HIS A 160 -12.08 -11.90 -0.31
N ALA A 161 -11.68 -10.65 -0.04
CA ALA A 161 -12.46 -9.75 0.82
C ALA A 161 -13.83 -9.42 0.19
N TYR A 162 -13.90 -9.18 -1.12
CA TYR A 162 -15.18 -8.98 -1.81
C TYR A 162 -15.99 -10.28 -1.96
N GLU A 163 -15.34 -11.43 -2.16
CA GLU A 163 -16.01 -12.73 -2.08
C GLU A 163 -16.70 -12.91 -0.72
N GLN A 164 -15.98 -12.63 0.39
CA GLN A 164 -16.55 -12.68 1.74
C GLN A 164 -17.65 -11.64 1.95
N SER A 165 -17.49 -10.43 1.40
CA SER A 165 -18.53 -9.39 1.46
C SER A 165 -19.82 -9.83 0.75
N ALA A 166 -19.71 -10.55 -0.36
CA ALA A 166 -20.87 -11.11 -1.07
C ALA A 166 -21.52 -12.28 -0.28
N GLU A 167 -20.75 -13.12 0.39
CA GLU A 167 -21.27 -14.15 1.31
C GLU A 167 -22.05 -13.52 2.49
N LEU A 168 -21.52 -12.43 3.06
CA LEU A 168 -22.20 -11.68 4.09
C LEU A 168 -23.48 -11.02 3.57
N ALA A 169 -23.48 -10.55 2.32
CA ALA A 169 -24.67 -10.03 1.66
C ALA A 169 -25.76 -11.09 1.47
N ALA A 170 -25.40 -12.33 1.16
CA ALA A 170 -26.36 -13.44 1.09
C ALA A 170 -27.07 -13.67 2.41
N ALA A 171 -26.37 -13.49 3.55
CA ALA A 171 -26.92 -13.72 4.88
C ALA A 171 -27.64 -12.49 5.48
N LYS A 172 -27.19 -11.26 5.16
CA LYS A 172 -27.63 -10.00 5.83
C LYS A 172 -28.18 -8.95 4.86
N GLY A 173 -28.20 -9.22 3.57
CA GLY A 173 -28.50 -8.26 2.51
C GLY A 173 -27.28 -7.41 2.12
N ALA A 174 -27.29 -6.89 0.90
CA ALA A 174 -26.29 -5.94 0.42
C ALA A 174 -26.30 -4.66 1.27
N PHE A 175 -25.24 -3.86 1.20
CA PHE A 175 -25.23 -2.57 1.89
C PHE A 175 -26.38 -1.68 1.39
N PRO A 176 -27.03 -0.88 2.28
CA PRO A 176 -28.22 -0.09 1.90
C PRO A 176 -27.99 0.79 0.67
N GLY A 177 -26.84 1.45 0.56
CA GLY A 177 -26.46 2.28 -0.57
C GLY A 177 -26.26 1.52 -1.89
N TYR A 178 -26.30 0.20 -1.92
CA TYR A 178 -26.18 -0.62 -3.12
C TYR A 178 -27.40 -0.47 -4.05
N LYS A 179 -28.61 -0.53 -3.48
CA LYS A 179 -29.89 -0.41 -4.21
C LYS A 179 -30.57 0.95 -4.08
N ASP A 180 -30.05 1.83 -3.23
CA ASP A 180 -30.52 3.20 -3.07
C ASP A 180 -29.32 4.15 -2.91
N SER A 181 -29.04 4.94 -3.94
CA SER A 181 -27.88 5.83 -3.98
C SER A 181 -27.98 7.05 -3.06
N ARG A 182 -29.13 7.27 -2.39
CA ARG A 182 -29.30 8.40 -1.47
C ARG A 182 -28.52 8.18 -0.17
N CYS A 183 -28.01 9.26 0.36
CA CYS A 183 -27.36 9.28 1.68
C CYS A 183 -27.52 10.65 2.33
N VAL A 184 -27.03 10.82 3.55
CA VAL A 184 -27.27 12.04 4.36
C VAL A 184 -26.85 13.32 3.63
N ASN A 185 -25.72 13.31 2.92
CA ASN A 185 -25.20 14.49 2.23
C ASN A 185 -25.63 14.59 0.75
N VAL A 186 -26.35 13.59 0.22
CA VAL A 186 -26.77 13.53 -1.19
C VAL A 186 -28.24 13.18 -1.31
N VAL A 187 -29.09 14.20 -1.43
CA VAL A 187 -30.54 14.04 -1.60
C VAL A 187 -30.92 13.73 -3.05
N LYS A 188 -30.12 14.22 -4.01
CA LYS A 188 -30.33 14.01 -5.44
C LYS A 188 -29.09 13.31 -6.03
N PRO A 189 -29.01 11.98 -5.93
CA PRO A 189 -27.89 11.23 -6.47
C PRO A 189 -27.87 11.24 -8.00
N LEU A 190 -26.73 10.85 -8.57
CA LEU A 190 -26.51 10.82 -10.03
C LEU A 190 -27.27 9.66 -10.71
N ALA A 191 -27.49 8.57 -9.99
CA ALA A 191 -28.29 7.43 -10.45
C ALA A 191 -29.17 6.89 -9.33
N LYS A 192 -30.11 6.01 -9.66
CA LYS A 192 -31.04 5.38 -8.73
C LYS A 192 -30.32 4.50 -7.69
N ASP A 193 -29.31 3.79 -8.13
CA ASP A 193 -28.55 2.81 -7.34
C ASP A 193 -27.07 2.78 -7.75
N ASN A 194 -26.28 1.96 -7.07
CA ASN A 194 -24.86 1.78 -7.31
C ASN A 194 -24.50 0.38 -7.88
N VAL A 195 -25.50 -0.39 -8.30
CA VAL A 195 -25.31 -1.79 -8.75
C VAL A 195 -24.35 -1.87 -9.92
N GLU A 196 -24.63 -1.09 -10.97
CA GLU A 196 -23.82 -1.11 -12.21
C GLU A 196 -22.39 -0.58 -11.96
N SER A 197 -22.24 0.51 -11.18
CA SER A 197 -20.93 1.06 -10.88
C SER A 197 -20.09 0.10 -10.04
N MET A 198 -20.70 -0.56 -9.06
CA MET A 198 -20.03 -1.58 -8.23
C MET A 198 -19.57 -2.75 -9.07
N ARG A 199 -20.48 -3.35 -9.88
CA ARG A 199 -20.16 -4.47 -10.76
C ARG A 199 -19.07 -4.13 -11.77
N GLY A 200 -19.13 -2.94 -12.37
CA GLY A 200 -18.11 -2.46 -13.33
C GLY A 200 -16.73 -2.33 -12.68
N VAL A 201 -16.65 -1.85 -11.44
CA VAL A 201 -15.36 -1.76 -10.71
C VAL A 201 -14.84 -3.15 -10.34
N MET A 202 -15.70 -4.09 -9.93
CA MET A 202 -15.27 -5.48 -9.69
C MET A 202 -14.70 -6.13 -10.96
N GLN A 203 -15.32 -5.89 -12.12
CA GLN A 203 -14.79 -6.37 -13.39
C GLN A 203 -13.43 -5.73 -13.72
N LEU A 204 -13.25 -4.41 -13.49
CA LEU A 204 -11.96 -3.76 -13.69
C LEU A 204 -10.86 -4.37 -12.83
N HIS A 205 -11.14 -4.70 -11.57
CA HIS A 205 -10.19 -5.38 -10.68
C HIS A 205 -9.85 -6.77 -11.22
N ARG A 206 -10.86 -7.53 -11.67
CA ARG A 206 -10.67 -8.86 -12.27
C ARG A 206 -9.80 -8.81 -13.53
N ASP A 207 -10.09 -7.86 -14.42
CA ASP A 207 -9.34 -7.72 -15.68
C ASP A 207 -7.87 -7.36 -15.43
N ALA A 208 -7.61 -6.53 -14.42
CA ALA A 208 -6.25 -6.16 -14.02
C ALA A 208 -5.38 -7.36 -13.56
N VAL A 209 -5.97 -8.48 -13.14
CA VAL A 209 -5.22 -9.69 -12.78
C VAL A 209 -4.39 -10.21 -13.94
N GLU A 210 -4.87 -10.06 -15.18
CA GLU A 210 -4.17 -10.55 -16.35
C GLU A 210 -2.85 -9.80 -16.62
N GLU A 211 -2.74 -8.56 -16.13
CA GLU A 211 -1.55 -7.73 -16.26
C GLU A 211 -0.45 -8.10 -15.25
N ILE A 212 -0.76 -8.93 -14.22
CA ILE A 212 0.26 -9.41 -13.27
C ILE A 212 1.22 -10.31 -14.03
N GLN A 213 2.51 -9.97 -13.99
CA GLN A 213 3.53 -10.82 -14.57
C GLN A 213 3.57 -12.18 -13.85
N SER A 214 3.68 -13.26 -14.61
CA SER A 214 3.80 -14.60 -14.05
C SER A 214 5.27 -14.97 -13.97
N SER A 215 5.68 -15.58 -12.85
CA SER A 215 6.98 -16.23 -12.69
C SER A 215 6.78 -17.71 -12.39
N ASP A 216 7.82 -18.51 -12.65
CA ASP A 216 7.75 -19.95 -12.38
C ASP A 216 7.53 -20.24 -10.88
N GLU A 217 8.08 -19.39 -10.02
CA GLU A 217 8.00 -19.58 -8.56
C GLU A 217 6.66 -19.11 -7.98
N PHE A 218 6.12 -17.97 -8.43
CA PHE A 218 4.94 -17.31 -7.84
C PHE A 218 3.71 -17.31 -8.76
N GLY A 219 3.74 -18.00 -9.90
CA GLY A 219 2.63 -18.05 -10.86
C GLY A 219 1.32 -18.52 -10.24
N TYR A 220 1.37 -19.45 -9.27
CA TYR A 220 0.20 -19.92 -8.54
C TYR A 220 -0.54 -18.82 -7.77
N LEU A 221 0.14 -17.73 -7.42
CA LEU A 221 -0.51 -16.56 -6.78
C LEU A 221 -1.40 -15.81 -7.76
N LYS A 222 -1.00 -15.68 -9.02
CA LYS A 222 -1.84 -15.09 -10.08
C LYS A 222 -3.10 -15.92 -10.31
N ASP A 223 -2.97 -17.25 -10.32
CA ASP A 223 -4.12 -18.15 -10.45
C ASP A 223 -5.06 -18.04 -9.25
N ALA A 224 -4.52 -18.02 -8.03
CA ALA A 224 -5.32 -17.80 -6.83
C ALA A 224 -6.01 -16.42 -6.81
N ALA A 225 -5.35 -15.37 -7.33
CA ALA A 225 -5.97 -14.05 -7.48
C ALA A 225 -7.16 -14.09 -8.46
N ARG A 226 -6.98 -14.75 -9.61
CA ARG A 226 -8.04 -14.93 -10.60
C ARG A 226 -9.25 -15.65 -10.00
N GLU A 227 -9.03 -16.76 -9.31
CA GLU A 227 -10.08 -17.52 -8.63
C GLU A 227 -10.86 -16.66 -7.61
N CYS A 228 -10.15 -15.81 -6.81
CA CYS A 228 -10.80 -14.93 -5.84
C CYS A 228 -11.73 -13.92 -6.52
N TRP A 229 -11.29 -13.28 -7.60
CA TRP A 229 -12.12 -12.31 -8.30
C TRP A 229 -13.27 -12.94 -9.08
N ASP A 230 -13.06 -14.10 -9.71
CA ASP A 230 -14.13 -14.86 -10.38
C ASP A 230 -15.20 -15.27 -9.36
N ALA A 231 -14.82 -15.71 -8.16
CA ALA A 231 -15.75 -16.02 -7.09
C ALA A 231 -16.47 -14.77 -6.53
N ALA A 232 -15.73 -13.65 -6.39
CA ALA A 232 -16.31 -12.38 -5.94
C ALA A 232 -17.37 -11.85 -6.93
N LEU A 233 -17.11 -11.92 -8.23
CA LEU A 233 -18.06 -11.53 -9.28
C LEU A 233 -19.29 -12.45 -9.27
N ALA A 234 -19.10 -13.77 -9.30
CA ALA A 234 -20.21 -14.72 -9.33
C ALA A 234 -21.16 -14.56 -8.13
N ARG A 235 -20.60 -14.51 -6.90
CA ARG A 235 -21.39 -14.30 -5.68
C ARG A 235 -21.99 -12.91 -5.58
N GLY A 236 -21.27 -11.88 -6.09
CA GLY A 236 -21.75 -10.50 -6.14
C GLY A 236 -22.92 -10.30 -7.10
N ASP A 237 -22.93 -10.98 -8.25
CA ASP A 237 -24.05 -10.97 -9.19
C ASP A 237 -25.33 -11.61 -8.57
N GLU A 238 -25.17 -12.63 -7.71
CA GLU A 238 -26.29 -13.28 -7.03
C GLU A 238 -26.84 -12.46 -5.86
N ASN A 239 -25.96 -11.91 -5.01
CA ASN A 239 -26.32 -11.40 -3.68
C ASN A 239 -26.07 -9.89 -3.51
N GLY A 240 -25.34 -9.25 -4.43
CA GLY A 240 -24.71 -7.94 -4.19
C GLY A 240 -23.54 -8.07 -3.20
N TYR A 241 -23.11 -6.94 -2.65
CA TYR A 241 -22.02 -6.88 -1.67
C TYR A 241 -22.48 -6.26 -0.37
N ARG A 242 -21.95 -6.72 0.76
CA ARG A 242 -22.24 -6.16 2.08
C ARG A 242 -21.50 -4.85 2.35
N ASN A 243 -20.41 -4.59 1.63
CA ASN A 243 -19.50 -3.47 1.84
C ASN A 243 -19.20 -2.76 0.51
N ALA A 244 -19.32 -1.44 0.50
CA ALA A 244 -18.99 -0.64 -0.69
C ALA A 244 -17.48 -0.56 -0.95
N GLN A 245 -16.66 -0.67 0.10
CA GLN A 245 -15.20 -0.70 0.06
C GLN A 245 -14.70 -1.71 1.10
N VAL A 246 -13.64 -2.47 0.79
CA VAL A 246 -13.11 -3.51 1.68
C VAL A 246 -11.62 -3.37 1.99
N SER A 247 -10.83 -2.72 1.14
CA SER A 247 -9.37 -2.68 1.30
C SER A 247 -8.77 -1.29 1.13
N VAL A 248 -7.71 -1.05 1.90
CA VAL A 248 -6.81 0.10 1.80
C VAL A 248 -5.39 -0.37 2.15
N LEU A 249 -4.36 0.36 1.73
CA LEU A 249 -3.02 0.17 2.30
C LEU A 249 -2.70 1.35 3.21
N ALA A 250 -2.96 1.16 4.50
CA ALA A 250 -2.67 2.13 5.54
C ALA A 250 -1.16 2.21 5.83
N PRO A 251 -0.66 3.31 6.43
CA PRO A 251 0.75 3.45 6.80
C PRO A 251 1.23 2.38 7.79
N THR A 252 0.36 1.88 8.66
CA THR A 252 0.62 0.89 9.72
C THR A 252 1.76 1.25 10.69
N GLY A 253 2.12 2.53 10.83
CA GLY A 253 3.24 2.96 11.66
C GLY A 253 3.25 2.31 13.05
N THR A 254 2.25 2.60 13.87
CA THR A 254 2.15 2.08 15.24
C THR A 254 1.84 0.58 15.30
N ILE A 255 0.89 0.10 14.49
CA ILE A 255 0.48 -1.31 14.56
C ILE A 255 1.53 -2.27 13.98
N ALA A 256 2.40 -1.81 13.07
CA ALA A 256 3.52 -2.62 12.60
C ALA A 256 4.50 -2.95 13.75
N PHE A 257 4.77 -1.98 14.64
CA PHE A 257 5.56 -2.26 15.85
C PHE A 257 4.88 -3.29 16.76
N LEU A 258 3.57 -3.19 16.96
CA LEU A 258 2.81 -4.17 17.74
C LEU A 258 2.87 -5.57 17.12
N MET A 259 2.82 -5.65 15.80
CA MET A 259 2.89 -6.91 15.04
C MET A 259 4.33 -7.44 14.86
N ASP A 260 5.33 -6.74 15.38
CA ASP A 260 6.75 -7.10 15.24
C ASP A 260 7.20 -7.14 13.76
N CYS A 261 6.77 -6.15 12.97
CA CYS A 261 7.14 -5.98 11.58
C CYS A 261 8.43 -5.16 11.45
N ASP A 262 9.32 -5.55 10.54
CA ASP A 262 10.51 -4.78 10.19
C ASP A 262 10.18 -3.63 9.21
N THR A 263 9.15 -3.79 8.35
CA THR A 263 8.68 -2.75 7.42
C THR A 263 7.18 -2.46 7.60
N THR A 264 6.77 -1.23 7.27
CA THR A 264 5.40 -0.74 7.45
C THR A 264 4.64 -0.73 6.14
N GLY A 265 3.36 -1.11 6.15
CA GLY A 265 2.49 -1.10 4.97
C GLY A 265 3.15 -1.74 3.74
N ILE A 266 3.12 -1.00 2.65
CA ILE A 266 3.76 -1.34 1.36
C ILE A 266 5.21 -0.80 1.26
N GLU A 267 5.71 -0.14 2.31
CA GLU A 267 7.02 0.50 2.29
C GLU A 267 8.17 -0.53 2.18
N PRO A 268 9.28 -0.19 1.50
CA PRO A 268 10.53 -0.94 1.65
C PRO A 268 11.12 -0.66 3.03
N ASP A 269 12.23 -1.31 3.38
CA ASP A 269 12.93 -0.91 4.59
C ASP A 269 13.52 0.50 4.45
N ILE A 270 13.46 1.24 5.55
CA ILE A 270 14.05 2.59 5.64
C ILE A 270 15.57 2.49 5.66
N ALA A 271 16.10 1.54 6.44
CA ALA A 271 17.52 1.23 6.58
C ALA A 271 17.67 -0.16 7.20
N LEU A 272 18.72 -0.91 6.82
CA LEU A 272 19.01 -2.23 7.41
C LEU A 272 19.34 -2.15 8.89
N VAL A 273 19.85 -1.01 9.35
CA VAL A 273 20.16 -0.74 10.75
C VAL A 273 19.34 0.43 11.24
N LYS A 274 18.60 0.22 12.31
CA LYS A 274 17.76 1.23 12.96
C LYS A 274 18.24 1.50 14.37
N TYR A 275 18.15 2.75 14.82
CA TYR A 275 18.51 3.17 16.16
C TYR A 275 17.25 3.59 16.91
N LYS A 276 16.98 2.93 18.04
CA LYS A 276 15.85 3.27 18.91
C LYS A 276 16.36 3.96 20.17
N LEU A 277 15.89 5.17 20.41
CA LEU A 277 16.10 5.86 21.70
C LEU A 277 15.26 5.18 22.78
N LEU A 278 15.89 4.81 23.87
CA LEU A 278 15.25 4.18 25.03
C LEU A 278 14.74 5.26 26.00
N ALA A 279 13.61 5.01 26.64
CA ALA A 279 12.98 5.94 27.59
C ALA A 279 13.88 6.29 28.79
N GLY A 280 14.84 5.43 29.15
CA GLY A 280 15.82 5.64 30.20
C GLY A 280 17.16 6.28 29.77
N GLY A 281 17.23 6.74 28.52
CA GLY A 281 18.48 7.17 27.87
C GLY A 281 19.23 5.98 27.25
N GLY A 282 20.08 6.29 26.27
CA GLY A 282 20.79 5.29 25.48
C GLY A 282 20.09 4.92 24.19
N THR A 283 20.82 4.25 23.32
CA THR A 283 20.36 3.89 21.97
C THR A 283 20.47 2.38 21.79
N LEU A 284 19.37 1.75 21.34
CA LEU A 284 19.36 0.36 20.94
C LEU A 284 19.55 0.29 19.43
N LYS A 285 20.59 -0.40 18.98
CA LYS A 285 20.84 -0.72 17.58
C LYS A 285 20.09 -1.99 17.21
N ILE A 286 19.30 -1.94 16.14
CA ILE A 286 18.49 -3.06 15.65
C ILE A 286 18.86 -3.28 14.19
N VAL A 287 19.40 -4.46 13.87
CA VAL A 287 19.58 -4.90 12.48
C VAL A 287 18.30 -5.56 12.00
N ASN A 288 17.94 -5.33 10.74
CA ASN A 288 16.78 -5.97 10.12
C ASN A 288 16.93 -7.50 10.18
N ARG A 289 15.95 -8.16 10.82
CA ARG A 289 15.95 -9.60 11.05
C ARG A 289 15.68 -10.43 9.80
N THR A 290 15.26 -9.78 8.70
CA THR A 290 15.03 -10.43 7.42
C THR A 290 16.33 -10.67 6.64
N VAL A 291 17.41 -9.95 6.97
CA VAL A 291 18.70 -10.06 6.26
C VAL A 291 19.25 -11.49 6.27
N PRO A 292 19.33 -12.21 7.41
CA PRO A 292 19.77 -13.62 7.40
C PRO A 292 18.91 -14.53 6.52
N ASP A 293 17.59 -14.36 6.55
CA ASP A 293 16.65 -15.14 5.75
C ASP A 293 16.87 -14.93 4.24
N ALA A 294 17.08 -13.67 3.84
CA ALA A 294 17.38 -13.30 2.46
C ALA A 294 18.70 -13.90 1.99
N LEU A 295 19.76 -13.80 2.80
CA LEU A 295 21.07 -14.37 2.49
C LEU A 295 21.01 -15.90 2.36
N ASN A 296 20.30 -16.57 3.26
CA ASN A 296 20.07 -18.01 3.16
C ASN A 296 19.33 -18.37 1.85
N ARG A 297 18.31 -17.62 1.49
CA ARG A 297 17.57 -17.80 0.23
C ARG A 297 18.45 -17.62 -1.01
N LEU A 298 19.43 -16.69 -0.96
CA LEU A 298 20.40 -16.42 -2.01
C LEU A 298 21.56 -17.44 -2.05
N GLY A 299 21.57 -18.43 -1.16
CA GLY A 299 22.50 -19.55 -1.16
C GLY A 299 23.83 -19.29 -0.46
N TYR A 300 23.90 -18.33 0.47
CA TYR A 300 25.04 -18.12 1.34
C TYR A 300 25.07 -19.18 2.46
N SER A 301 26.28 -19.61 2.82
CA SER A 301 26.48 -20.52 3.96
C SER A 301 26.29 -19.77 5.30
N ASP A 302 26.07 -20.53 6.38
CA ASP A 302 25.91 -19.97 7.72
C ASP A 302 27.12 -19.12 8.16
N ASP A 303 28.34 -19.48 7.73
CA ASP A 303 29.56 -18.69 8.03
C ASP A 303 29.58 -17.36 7.27
N GLU A 304 29.22 -17.38 5.99
CA GLU A 304 29.10 -16.17 5.17
C GLU A 304 28.00 -15.25 5.71
N ILE A 305 26.83 -15.81 6.07
CA ILE A 305 25.74 -15.05 6.68
C ILE A 305 26.19 -14.36 7.97
N ARG A 306 26.87 -15.08 8.87
CA ARG A 306 27.38 -14.49 10.11
C ARG A 306 28.38 -13.34 9.84
N ASN A 307 29.26 -13.51 8.86
CA ASN A 307 30.23 -12.49 8.50
C ASN A 307 29.58 -11.25 7.89
N ILE A 308 28.62 -11.43 6.97
CA ILE A 308 27.88 -10.33 6.35
C ILE A 308 27.04 -9.57 7.41
N VAL A 309 26.34 -10.27 8.30
CA VAL A 309 25.57 -9.64 9.39
C VAL A 309 26.49 -8.87 10.32
N ALA A 310 27.65 -9.42 10.71
CA ALA A 310 28.64 -8.72 11.51
C ALA A 310 29.19 -7.45 10.83
N HIS A 311 29.36 -7.50 9.49
CA HIS A 311 29.74 -6.32 8.71
C HIS A 311 28.64 -5.25 8.77
N VAL A 312 27.37 -5.63 8.55
CA VAL A 312 26.22 -4.70 8.66
C VAL A 312 26.11 -4.11 10.07
N GLU A 313 26.32 -4.92 11.11
CA GLU A 313 26.33 -4.44 12.50
C GLU A 313 27.45 -3.44 12.77
N LYS A 314 28.62 -3.62 12.16
CA LYS A 314 29.79 -2.76 12.37
C LYS A 314 29.68 -1.45 11.59
N PHE A 315 29.26 -1.52 10.32
CA PHE A 315 29.39 -0.42 9.37
C PHE A 315 28.08 0.26 8.98
N ASP A 316 26.93 -0.22 9.48
CA ASP A 316 25.58 0.26 9.15
C ASP A 316 25.19 0.15 7.66
N THR A 317 25.93 -0.63 6.90
CA THR A 317 25.67 -0.91 5.49
C THR A 317 26.08 -2.33 5.14
N ILE A 318 25.45 -2.90 4.09
CA ILE A 318 25.82 -4.19 3.51
C ILE A 318 26.83 -4.03 2.36
N GLU A 319 27.12 -2.80 1.96
CA GLU A 319 28.12 -2.47 0.94
C GLU A 319 29.53 -2.58 1.50
N ASP A 320 30.52 -2.76 0.62
CA ASP A 320 31.92 -2.64 0.98
C ASP A 320 32.25 -1.23 1.45
N VAL A 321 33.06 -1.10 2.50
CA VAL A 321 33.38 0.18 3.12
C VAL A 321 34.87 0.47 3.07
N LYS A 322 35.24 1.71 2.73
CA LYS A 322 36.62 2.20 2.85
C LYS A 322 36.87 2.71 4.26
N GLU A 323 37.83 2.10 4.96
CA GLU A 323 38.26 2.48 6.31
C GLU A 323 39.81 2.44 6.37
N ASP A 324 40.43 3.54 6.81
CA ASP A 324 41.87 3.69 6.92
C ASP A 324 42.66 3.37 5.63
N GLY A 325 42.08 3.68 4.46
CA GLY A 325 42.67 3.43 3.16
C GLY A 325 42.52 1.99 2.65
N GLU A 326 41.94 1.10 3.42
CA GLU A 326 41.65 -0.29 3.04
C GLU A 326 40.15 -0.48 2.75
N THR A 327 39.85 -1.41 1.83
CA THR A 327 38.47 -1.84 1.58
C THR A 327 38.10 -2.96 2.55
N ARG A 328 37.09 -2.73 3.39
CA ARG A 328 36.47 -3.75 4.24
C ARG A 328 35.35 -4.40 3.43
N GLN A 329 35.61 -5.60 2.95
CA GLN A 329 34.63 -6.34 2.15
C GLN A 329 33.50 -6.86 3.06
N SER A 330 32.26 -6.71 2.58
CA SER A 330 31.09 -7.26 3.24
C SER A 330 30.95 -8.78 3.05
N GLY A 331 31.50 -9.29 1.94
CA GLY A 331 31.33 -10.67 1.51
C GLY A 331 30.05 -10.91 0.70
N LEU A 332 29.25 -9.89 0.48
CA LEU A 332 28.07 -9.96 -0.38
C LEU A 332 28.50 -9.92 -1.86
N LYS A 333 27.90 -10.76 -2.69
CA LYS A 333 28.11 -10.73 -4.14
C LYS A 333 27.48 -9.47 -4.75
N PRO A 334 28.13 -8.80 -5.71
CA PRO A 334 27.63 -7.56 -6.31
C PRO A 334 26.22 -7.68 -6.92
N GLU A 335 25.88 -8.84 -7.50
CA GLU A 335 24.57 -9.13 -8.09
C GLU A 335 23.42 -9.25 -7.08
N HIS A 336 23.72 -9.31 -5.79
CA HIS A 336 22.71 -9.40 -4.72
C HIS A 336 22.52 -8.08 -3.95
N LEU A 337 23.28 -7.03 -4.29
CA LEU A 337 23.23 -5.76 -3.58
C LEU A 337 21.83 -5.10 -3.59
N ASP A 338 21.15 -5.18 -4.73
CA ASP A 338 19.84 -4.56 -4.94
C ASP A 338 18.72 -5.17 -4.09
N VAL A 339 18.87 -6.42 -3.64
CA VAL A 339 17.95 -7.09 -2.70
C VAL A 339 17.89 -6.35 -1.36
N PHE A 340 18.99 -5.74 -0.95
CA PHE A 340 19.16 -5.07 0.33
C PHE A 340 19.10 -3.54 0.24
N ASP A 341 18.77 -2.98 -0.92
CA ASP A 341 18.57 -1.55 -1.06
C ASP A 341 17.40 -1.08 -0.18
N CYS A 342 17.61 0.04 0.52
CA CYS A 342 16.65 0.66 1.41
C CYS A 342 16.16 1.99 0.84
N ALA A 343 15.14 2.57 1.48
CA ALA A 343 14.56 3.85 1.06
C ALA A 343 15.56 5.00 1.11
N PHE A 344 16.54 4.95 2.04
CA PHE A 344 17.59 5.96 2.19
C PHE A 344 18.98 5.33 2.11
N LYS A 345 19.95 6.12 1.64
CA LYS A 345 21.35 5.75 1.67
C LYS A 345 21.85 5.54 3.11
N PRO A 346 22.56 4.45 3.40
CA PRO A 346 23.24 4.31 4.67
C PRO A 346 24.37 5.36 4.81
N PHE A 347 24.73 5.70 6.04
CA PHE A 347 25.76 6.72 6.29
C PHE A 347 27.11 6.40 5.60
N ARG A 348 27.48 5.12 5.50
CA ARG A 348 28.72 4.65 4.88
C ARG A 348 28.52 3.95 3.54
N GLY A 349 27.31 4.04 2.95
CA GLY A 349 26.97 3.44 1.67
C GLY A 349 26.53 4.47 0.63
N GLU A 350 26.34 4.01 -0.59
CA GLU A 350 25.97 4.84 -1.73
C GLU A 350 24.62 4.47 -2.34
N ARG A 351 24.11 3.29 -1.98
CA ARG A 351 22.92 2.73 -2.60
C ARG A 351 21.64 3.11 -1.88
N SER A 352 20.59 3.36 -2.64
CA SER A 352 19.21 3.49 -2.16
C SER A 352 18.24 3.16 -3.29
N ILE A 353 17.01 2.84 -2.93
CA ILE A 353 15.94 2.60 -3.89
C ILE A 353 15.63 3.89 -4.66
N HIS A 354 15.62 3.81 -5.99
CA HIS A 354 15.25 4.94 -6.84
C HIS A 354 13.77 5.30 -6.68
N TYR A 355 13.40 6.59 -6.75
CA TYR A 355 12.02 7.04 -6.52
C TYR A 355 11.00 6.38 -7.45
N MET A 356 11.38 6.05 -8.68
CA MET A 356 10.51 5.35 -9.63
C MET A 356 10.12 3.94 -9.15
N ALA A 357 10.96 3.27 -8.35
CA ALA A 357 10.62 1.96 -7.79
C ALA A 357 9.45 2.06 -6.80
N HIS A 358 9.43 3.13 -6.00
CA HIS A 358 8.29 3.41 -5.11
C HIS A 358 6.99 3.58 -5.90
N LEU A 359 7.02 4.36 -6.99
CA LEU A 359 5.85 4.59 -7.85
C LEU A 359 5.39 3.30 -8.56
N LYS A 360 6.34 2.54 -9.10
CA LYS A 360 6.05 1.27 -9.79
C LYS A 360 5.47 0.22 -8.84
N MET A 361 5.97 0.14 -7.59
CA MET A 361 5.42 -0.78 -6.58
C MET A 361 3.98 -0.40 -6.22
N MET A 362 3.70 0.91 -6.04
CA MET A 362 2.32 1.38 -5.86
C MET A 362 1.44 1.02 -7.06
N ALA A 363 1.95 1.23 -8.28
CA ALA A 363 1.21 0.95 -9.51
C ALA A 363 0.88 -0.54 -9.68
N ALA A 364 1.74 -1.43 -9.21
CA ALA A 364 1.49 -2.88 -9.21
C ALA A 364 0.37 -3.29 -8.24
N ALA A 365 0.23 -2.61 -7.10
CA ALA A 365 -0.78 -2.91 -6.10
C ALA A 365 -2.10 -2.14 -6.30
N GLN A 366 -2.05 -0.90 -6.84
CA GLN A 366 -3.19 0.02 -6.92
C GLN A 366 -4.41 -0.56 -7.67
N PRO A 367 -4.28 -1.32 -8.77
CA PRO A 367 -5.42 -1.91 -9.47
C PRO A 367 -6.23 -2.91 -8.62
N PHE A 368 -5.69 -3.32 -7.47
CA PHE A 368 -6.31 -4.31 -6.58
C PHE A 368 -6.73 -3.72 -5.23
N ILE A 369 -6.64 -2.42 -5.02
CA ILE A 369 -7.07 -1.76 -3.78
C ILE A 369 -8.35 -0.95 -4.05
N SER A 370 -9.42 -1.27 -3.30
CA SER A 370 -10.70 -0.57 -3.46
C SER A 370 -10.66 0.87 -2.96
N GLY A 371 -10.00 1.15 -1.85
CA GLY A 371 -9.63 2.50 -1.43
C GLY A 371 -8.39 3.01 -2.16
N ALA A 372 -7.35 3.41 -1.42
CA ALA A 372 -6.07 3.85 -1.99
C ALA A 372 -4.88 3.36 -1.15
N ILE A 373 -3.71 3.87 -1.45
CA ILE A 373 -2.44 3.44 -0.86
C ILE A 373 -1.78 4.65 -0.22
N SER A 374 -1.51 4.56 1.08
CA SER A 374 -0.62 5.49 1.78
C SER A 374 0.81 5.01 1.62
N LYS A 375 1.59 5.75 0.85
CA LYS A 375 3.01 5.49 0.66
C LYS A 375 3.78 6.78 0.43
N THR A 376 4.96 6.84 1.02
CA THR A 376 5.91 7.91 0.78
C THR A 376 6.86 7.54 -0.36
N VAL A 377 6.99 8.42 -1.33
CA VAL A 377 8.03 8.36 -2.35
C VAL A 377 9.24 9.10 -1.80
N ASN A 378 10.30 8.37 -1.50
CA ASN A 378 11.51 8.93 -0.93
C ASN A 378 12.45 9.39 -2.05
N LEU A 379 12.93 10.65 -1.94
CA LEU A 379 13.93 11.22 -2.83
C LEU A 379 15.17 11.62 -2.03
N PRO A 380 16.35 11.54 -2.63
CA PRO A 380 17.58 11.97 -1.98
C PRO A 380 17.60 13.49 -1.74
N LYS A 381 18.47 13.93 -0.82
CA LYS A 381 18.60 15.34 -0.45
C LYS A 381 18.94 16.24 -1.65
N GLU A 382 19.69 15.71 -2.60
CA GLU A 382 20.19 16.39 -3.78
C GLU A 382 19.16 16.54 -4.91
N CYS A 383 17.97 15.93 -4.77
CA CYS A 383 16.94 16.01 -5.81
C CYS A 383 16.50 17.46 -6.04
N THR A 384 16.15 17.75 -7.28
CA THR A 384 15.67 19.07 -7.73
C THR A 384 14.15 19.19 -7.62
N VAL A 385 13.63 20.39 -7.84
CA VAL A 385 12.19 20.65 -7.98
C VAL A 385 11.63 19.92 -9.22
N GLU A 386 12.43 19.85 -10.28
CA GLU A 386 12.09 19.15 -11.52
C GLU A 386 11.92 17.65 -11.31
N ASP A 387 12.76 17.02 -10.48
CA ASP A 387 12.64 15.60 -10.12
C ASP A 387 11.30 15.33 -9.39
N ILE A 388 10.88 16.24 -8.51
CA ILE A 388 9.58 16.16 -7.82
C ILE A 388 8.44 16.33 -8.81
N THR A 389 8.57 17.30 -9.74
CA THR A 389 7.57 17.50 -10.80
C THR A 389 7.43 16.27 -11.67
N ASP A 390 8.56 15.64 -12.07
CA ASP A 390 8.53 14.39 -12.84
C ASP A 390 7.89 13.26 -12.03
N ALA A 391 8.22 13.11 -10.76
CA ALA A 391 7.60 12.09 -9.90
C ALA A 391 6.07 12.23 -9.86
N TYR A 392 5.53 13.45 -9.75
CA TYR A 392 4.09 13.69 -9.80
C TYR A 392 3.49 13.34 -11.16
N VAL A 393 4.15 13.70 -12.27
CA VAL A 393 3.69 13.37 -13.62
C VAL A 393 3.73 11.85 -13.87
N GLN A 394 4.80 11.18 -13.44
CA GLN A 394 4.90 9.72 -13.56
C GLN A 394 3.83 9.00 -12.73
N ALA A 395 3.57 9.46 -11.50
CA ALA A 395 2.49 8.93 -10.67
C ALA A 395 1.12 9.00 -11.38
N TRP A 396 0.83 10.13 -12.02
CA TRP A 396 -0.37 10.30 -12.83
C TRP A 396 -0.41 9.34 -14.02
N LYS A 397 0.69 9.23 -14.78
CA LYS A 397 0.78 8.29 -15.94
C LYS A 397 0.60 6.84 -15.54
N LEU A 398 1.08 6.46 -14.35
CA LEU A 398 0.93 5.12 -13.78
C LEU A 398 -0.47 4.85 -13.21
N GLY A 399 -1.38 5.83 -13.24
CA GLY A 399 -2.76 5.67 -12.77
C GLY A 399 -2.89 5.60 -11.25
N LEU A 400 -1.95 6.14 -10.49
CA LEU A 400 -2.04 6.21 -9.04
C LEU A 400 -3.17 7.14 -8.61
N LYS A 401 -3.81 6.84 -7.48
CA LYS A 401 -4.86 7.69 -6.90
C LYS A 401 -4.27 8.85 -6.10
N CYS A 402 -3.19 8.59 -5.37
CA CYS A 402 -2.56 9.55 -4.47
C CYS A 402 -1.05 9.33 -4.46
N VAL A 403 -0.31 10.39 -4.14
CA VAL A 403 1.14 10.30 -3.90
C VAL A 403 1.58 11.36 -2.89
N ALA A 404 2.43 10.96 -1.96
CA ALA A 404 3.15 11.83 -1.05
C ALA A 404 4.66 11.66 -1.28
N ILE A 405 5.39 12.77 -1.27
CA ILE A 405 6.83 12.78 -1.50
C ILE A 405 7.55 13.26 -0.25
N TYR A 406 8.66 12.63 0.08
CA TYR A 406 9.57 13.07 1.11
C TYR A 406 10.99 13.18 0.52
N ARG A 407 11.52 14.40 0.51
CA ARG A 407 12.93 14.66 0.23
C ARG A 407 13.72 14.57 1.52
N ASP A 408 14.83 13.83 1.53
CA ASP A 408 15.67 13.71 2.70
C ASP A 408 16.09 15.09 3.24
N GLY A 409 15.94 15.28 4.54
CA GLY A 409 16.23 16.54 5.22
C GLY A 409 15.25 17.69 4.98
N SER A 410 14.10 17.49 4.30
CA SER A 410 13.10 18.54 4.07
C SER A 410 12.27 18.87 5.31
N LYS A 411 12.05 17.91 6.21
CA LYS A 411 11.38 18.15 7.50
C LYS A 411 12.44 18.29 8.60
N ARG A 412 12.33 19.34 9.40
CA ARG A 412 13.14 19.44 10.63
C ARG A 412 12.66 18.37 11.59
N SER A 413 13.58 17.49 11.97
CA SER A 413 13.41 16.49 13.05
C SER A 413 13.27 17.19 14.41
#